data_d5769cbe189f068a1ebee4117a05ed1c
#
_entry.id   d5769cbe189f068a1ebee4117a05ed1c
#
_cell.length_a   1.000
_cell.length_b   1.000
_cell.length_c   1.000
_cell.angle_alpha   90.00
_cell.angle_beta   90.00
_cell.angle_gamma   90.00
#
_symmetry.space_group_name_H-M   'P 1'
#
loop_
_entity.id
_entity.type
_entity.pdbx_description
1 polymer ?
#
loop_
_entity_poly.entity_id
_entity_poly.type
_entity_poly.pdbx_seq_one_letter_code
_entity_poly.pdbx_strand_id
1 'polypeptide(L)'
;MFPYHILVTLDRNYLSVLTVMLYSLTQSDSDGVFTVYIAHNSLTAEDFSNLGKTLPRTELVDVRIPENFLENAPVSSRYPTEMYFRLFAAQYLPQELDRILYLDPDLVVLHSLRELYNIDFQNNLFAAASHIESRTFKEFNRLRLGLSEETHYINSGVMMMNLSLLRQEQNRQDIFSFIEKHKNPLLLPDQDVLNALYADRTVLIDPMIYNLGDKYLHLRNLRLPKEEHIDLDWIRTHTAVIHYYGKNKPWKDNYRGELGVFYEEFSKRLQNTQTF
;
A
#
# COMPACT_ATOMS: atom_id res chain seq x y z
N MET A 1 -5.90 -22.79 -8.61
CA MET A 1 -5.46 -21.87 -7.53
C MET A 1 -4.52 -20.84 -8.12
N PHE A 2 -4.68 -19.57 -7.78
CA PHE A 2 -3.86 -18.46 -8.29
C PHE A 2 -2.89 -17.99 -7.19
N PRO A 3 -1.57 -18.02 -7.43
CA PRO A 3 -0.58 -17.63 -6.43
C PRO A 3 -0.42 -16.10 -6.39
N TYR A 4 -0.49 -15.55 -5.17
CA TYR A 4 -0.16 -14.15 -4.91
C TYR A 4 1.05 -14.08 -3.98
N HIS A 5 2.02 -13.25 -4.34
CA HIS A 5 3.10 -12.82 -3.44
C HIS A 5 2.79 -11.39 -2.99
N ILE A 6 2.57 -11.22 -1.70
CA ILE A 6 2.18 -9.95 -1.09
C ILE A 6 3.30 -9.48 -0.17
N LEU A 7 3.65 -8.22 -0.23
CA LEU A 7 4.53 -7.58 0.74
C LEU A 7 3.74 -6.61 1.60
N VAL A 8 3.92 -6.68 2.90
CA VAL A 8 3.46 -5.68 3.87
C VAL A 8 4.62 -5.23 4.75
N THR A 9 4.60 -3.97 5.16
CA THR A 9 5.58 -3.42 6.11
C THR A 9 4.82 -2.77 7.26
N LEU A 10 5.15 -3.11 8.51
CA LEU A 10 4.45 -2.56 9.65
C LEU A 10 5.28 -2.62 10.94
N ASP A 11 4.90 -1.79 11.89
CA ASP A 11 5.24 -1.98 13.30
C ASP A 11 4.16 -2.82 14.03
N ARG A 12 4.46 -3.26 15.24
CA ARG A 12 3.55 -4.11 16.03
C ARG A 12 2.20 -3.46 16.33
N ASN A 13 2.11 -2.13 16.39
CA ASN A 13 0.87 -1.42 16.69
C ASN A 13 -0.20 -1.58 15.60
N TYR A 14 0.22 -1.92 14.37
CA TYR A 14 -0.68 -2.13 13.24
C TYR A 14 -1.09 -3.60 13.03
N LEU A 15 -0.70 -4.53 13.92
CA LEU A 15 -0.97 -5.95 13.74
C LEU A 15 -2.47 -6.28 13.67
N SER A 16 -3.31 -5.66 14.52
CA SER A 16 -4.76 -5.85 14.49
C SER A 16 -5.40 -5.33 13.20
N VAL A 17 -4.90 -4.21 12.68
CA VAL A 17 -5.35 -3.62 11.43
C VAL A 17 -4.94 -4.51 10.25
N LEU A 18 -3.68 -4.99 10.23
CA LEU A 18 -3.20 -5.95 9.25
C LEU A 18 -4.05 -7.24 9.23
N THR A 19 -4.50 -7.73 10.40
CA THR A 19 -5.34 -8.93 10.47
C THR A 19 -6.65 -8.74 9.69
N VAL A 20 -7.30 -7.59 9.82
CA VAL A 20 -8.53 -7.27 9.05
C VAL A 20 -8.24 -7.18 7.56
N MET A 21 -7.14 -6.53 7.18
CA MET A 21 -6.72 -6.41 5.79
C MET A 21 -6.48 -7.78 5.16
N LEU A 22 -5.64 -8.62 5.78
CA LEU A 22 -5.34 -9.96 5.27
C LEU A 22 -6.57 -10.87 5.25
N TYR A 23 -7.44 -10.76 6.25
CA TYR A 23 -8.71 -11.47 6.23
C TYR A 23 -9.56 -11.05 5.02
N SER A 24 -9.71 -9.76 4.76
CA SER A 24 -10.45 -9.27 3.59
C SER A 24 -9.84 -9.77 2.27
N LEU A 25 -8.51 -9.76 2.17
CA LEU A 25 -7.77 -10.28 1.02
C LEU A 25 -8.07 -11.77 0.77
N THR A 26 -8.10 -12.60 1.82
CA THR A 26 -8.40 -14.04 1.66
C THR A 26 -9.86 -14.30 1.27
N GLN A 27 -10.76 -13.36 1.55
CA GLN A 27 -12.18 -13.47 1.16
C GLN A 27 -12.43 -12.95 -0.26
N SER A 28 -11.56 -12.10 -0.80
CA SER A 28 -11.75 -11.45 -2.10
C SER A 28 -11.54 -12.38 -3.30
N ASP A 29 -10.78 -13.46 -3.12
CA ASP A 29 -10.50 -14.46 -4.15
C ASP A 29 -10.53 -15.88 -3.59
N SER A 30 -11.60 -16.62 -3.88
CA SER A 30 -11.80 -18.01 -3.40
C SER A 30 -10.74 -19.00 -3.90
N ASP A 31 -10.15 -18.75 -5.06
CA ASP A 31 -9.07 -19.54 -5.67
C ASP A 31 -7.67 -19.03 -5.36
N GLY A 32 -7.56 -17.88 -4.67
CA GLY A 32 -6.29 -17.29 -4.31
C GLY A 32 -5.53 -18.10 -3.27
N VAL A 33 -4.22 -18.26 -3.47
CA VAL A 33 -3.25 -18.73 -2.48
C VAL A 33 -2.26 -17.61 -2.23
N PHE A 34 -2.05 -17.26 -0.98
CA PHE A 34 -1.33 -16.04 -0.63
C PHE A 34 -0.04 -16.40 0.13
N THR A 35 1.10 -15.98 -0.39
CA THR A 35 2.37 -15.93 0.36
C THR A 35 2.61 -14.48 0.77
N VAL A 36 2.50 -14.19 2.07
CA VAL A 36 2.58 -12.82 2.62
C VAL A 36 3.93 -12.63 3.30
N TYR A 37 4.78 -11.82 2.71
CA TYR A 37 6.06 -11.40 3.25
C TYR A 37 5.83 -10.21 4.17
N ILE A 38 6.05 -10.40 5.46
CA ILE A 38 5.85 -9.37 6.49
C ILE A 38 7.21 -8.80 6.87
N ALA A 39 7.55 -7.63 6.34
CA ALA A 39 8.80 -6.95 6.65
C ALA A 39 8.63 -6.08 7.91
N HIS A 40 9.39 -6.42 8.95
CA HIS A 40 9.27 -5.80 10.28
C HIS A 40 10.59 -5.86 11.06
N ASN A 41 10.63 -5.21 12.22
CA ASN A 41 11.73 -5.32 13.21
C ASN A 41 11.24 -5.70 14.61
N SER A 42 9.93 -5.78 14.85
CA SER A 42 9.34 -5.82 16.21
C SER A 42 8.37 -6.99 16.47
N LEU A 43 7.95 -7.75 15.45
CA LEU A 43 7.01 -8.86 15.62
C LEU A 43 7.71 -10.09 16.23
N THR A 44 6.91 -10.91 16.92
CA THR A 44 7.33 -12.16 17.56
C THR A 44 6.73 -13.38 16.84
N ALA A 45 7.30 -14.57 17.10
CA ALA A 45 6.73 -15.83 16.59
C ALA A 45 5.29 -16.07 17.05
N GLU A 46 4.91 -15.57 18.24
CA GLU A 46 3.54 -15.62 18.74
C GLU A 46 2.59 -14.75 17.91
N ASP A 47 3.03 -13.54 17.51
CA ASP A 47 2.26 -12.65 16.63
C ASP A 47 1.97 -13.34 15.28
N PHE A 48 2.96 -14.00 14.67
CA PHE A 48 2.78 -14.79 13.44
C PHE A 48 1.83 -15.97 13.64
N SER A 49 2.01 -16.72 14.74
CA SER A 49 1.13 -17.86 15.05
C SER A 49 -0.34 -17.42 15.20
N ASN A 50 -0.58 -16.32 15.90
CA ASN A 50 -1.92 -15.79 16.11
C ASN A 50 -2.53 -15.26 14.80
N LEU A 51 -1.76 -14.54 14.00
CA LEU A 51 -2.20 -14.04 12.69
C LEU A 51 -2.59 -15.20 11.76
N GLY A 52 -1.78 -16.25 11.68
CA GLY A 52 -1.99 -17.39 10.78
C GLY A 52 -3.27 -18.20 11.09
N LYS A 53 -3.74 -18.22 12.34
CA LYS A 53 -4.95 -18.96 12.75
C LYS A 53 -6.22 -18.52 12.00
N THR A 54 -6.27 -17.29 11.51
CA THR A 54 -7.47 -16.69 10.93
C THR A 54 -7.42 -16.53 9.41
N LEU A 55 -6.31 -16.94 8.79
CA LEU A 55 -6.02 -16.68 7.38
C LEU A 55 -5.97 -18.00 6.58
N PRO A 56 -7.08 -18.40 5.95
CA PRO A 56 -7.08 -19.61 5.11
C PRO A 56 -6.21 -19.40 3.86
N ARG A 57 -5.58 -20.47 3.39
CA ARG A 57 -4.76 -20.49 2.15
C ARG A 57 -3.64 -19.43 2.15
N THR A 58 -3.10 -19.11 3.33
CA THR A 58 -2.09 -18.07 3.49
C THR A 58 -0.86 -18.64 4.18
N GLU A 59 0.28 -18.48 3.54
CA GLU A 59 1.60 -18.67 4.13
C GLU A 59 2.13 -17.30 4.57
N LEU A 60 2.56 -17.21 5.83
CA LEU A 60 3.18 -16.00 6.38
C LEU A 60 4.69 -16.18 6.44
N VAL A 61 5.41 -15.30 5.76
CA VAL A 61 6.88 -15.30 5.74
C VAL A 61 7.40 -14.16 6.62
N ASP A 62 8.13 -14.53 7.68
CA ASP A 62 8.81 -13.59 8.57
C ASP A 62 10.02 -12.98 7.84
N VAL A 63 9.93 -11.70 7.51
CA VAL A 63 11.03 -10.94 6.90
C VAL A 63 11.55 -9.94 7.93
N ARG A 64 12.40 -10.43 8.81
CA ARG A 64 12.99 -9.60 9.85
C ARG A 64 14.08 -8.69 9.27
N ILE A 65 13.81 -7.40 9.28
CA ILE A 65 14.77 -6.39 8.83
C ILE A 65 15.71 -6.04 9.98
N PRO A 66 17.04 -6.21 9.81
CA PRO A 66 18.01 -5.86 10.85
C PRO A 66 17.96 -4.37 11.21
N GLU A 67 18.20 -4.03 12.48
CA GLU A 67 18.21 -2.64 12.96
C GLU A 67 19.20 -1.75 12.19
N ASN A 68 20.35 -2.31 11.81
CA ASN A 68 21.37 -1.61 11.04
C ASN A 68 21.07 -1.53 9.53
N PHE A 69 19.98 -2.10 9.06
CA PHE A 69 19.61 -2.07 7.62
C PHE A 69 19.50 -0.64 7.07
N LEU A 70 19.04 0.29 7.91
CA LEU A 70 18.92 1.71 7.57
C LEU A 70 19.88 2.59 8.38
N GLU A 71 20.98 2.04 8.91
CA GLU A 71 21.92 2.75 9.80
C GLU A 71 22.46 4.06 9.21
N ASN A 72 22.64 4.10 7.89
CA ASN A 72 23.07 5.30 7.17
C ASN A 72 21.91 6.07 6.50
N ALA A 73 20.65 5.68 6.74
CA ALA A 73 19.51 6.42 6.25
C ALA A 73 19.27 7.65 7.15
N PRO A 74 18.99 8.81 6.57
CA PRO A 74 18.61 9.99 7.33
C PRO A 74 17.19 9.83 7.87
N VAL A 75 17.02 9.01 8.90
CA VAL A 75 15.74 8.73 9.55
C VAL A 75 15.39 9.89 10.48
N SER A 76 14.15 10.39 10.38
CA SER A 76 13.65 11.39 11.32
C SER A 76 12.81 10.71 12.41
N SER A 77 12.86 11.23 13.64
CA SER A 77 12.02 10.76 14.76
C SER A 77 10.51 10.90 14.53
N ARG A 78 10.11 11.54 13.43
CA ARG A 78 8.71 11.79 13.08
C ARG A 78 8.03 10.60 12.38
N TYR A 79 8.80 9.72 11.73
CA TYR A 79 8.25 8.65 10.90
C TYR A 79 8.90 7.31 11.27
N PRO A 80 8.10 6.24 11.44
CA PRO A 80 8.62 4.91 11.74
C PRO A 80 9.59 4.44 10.66
N THR A 81 10.64 3.74 11.06
CA THR A 81 11.65 3.20 10.14
C THR A 81 11.07 2.20 9.15
N GLU A 82 10.04 1.48 9.58
CA GLU A 82 9.38 0.43 8.81
C GLU A 82 8.74 0.94 7.50
N MET A 83 8.35 2.20 7.45
CA MET A 83 7.81 2.78 6.21
C MET A 83 8.85 2.83 5.07
N TYR A 84 10.14 2.89 5.40
CA TYR A 84 11.20 2.88 4.39
C TYR A 84 11.49 1.47 3.85
N PHE A 85 11.07 0.39 4.53
CA PHE A 85 11.38 -0.97 4.09
C PHE A 85 10.84 -1.24 2.68
N ARG A 86 9.66 -0.69 2.31
CA ARG A 86 9.10 -0.84 0.96
C ARG A 86 10.02 -0.33 -0.15
N LEU A 87 10.86 0.68 0.14
CA LEU A 87 11.79 1.23 -0.84
C LEU A 87 12.87 0.23 -1.26
N PHE A 88 13.18 -0.74 -0.40
CA PHE A 88 14.26 -1.69 -0.56
C PHE A 88 13.79 -3.12 -0.76
N ALA A 89 12.51 -3.33 -1.11
CA ALA A 89 11.90 -4.64 -1.25
C ALA A 89 12.72 -5.60 -2.15
N ALA A 90 13.24 -5.11 -3.26
CA ALA A 90 14.03 -5.90 -4.19
C ALA A 90 15.37 -6.43 -3.60
N GLN A 91 15.84 -5.86 -2.48
CA GLN A 91 17.11 -6.23 -1.86
C GLN A 91 17.00 -7.37 -0.84
N TYR A 92 15.85 -7.48 -0.15
CA TYR A 92 15.67 -8.46 0.92
C TYR A 92 14.66 -9.57 0.58
N LEU A 93 13.88 -9.42 -0.49
CA LEU A 93 12.96 -10.46 -0.95
C LEU A 93 13.70 -11.55 -1.74
N PRO A 94 13.16 -12.79 -1.78
CA PRO A 94 13.73 -13.91 -2.52
C PRO A 94 14.04 -13.56 -3.98
N GLN A 95 15.20 -14.02 -4.48
CA GLN A 95 15.69 -13.66 -5.83
C GLN A 95 14.84 -14.24 -6.96
N GLU A 96 14.15 -15.34 -6.69
CA GLU A 96 13.23 -16.02 -7.64
C GLU A 96 11.93 -15.26 -7.88
N LEU A 97 11.57 -14.30 -7.03
CA LEU A 97 10.39 -13.47 -7.24
C LEU A 97 10.68 -12.42 -8.30
N ASP A 98 9.91 -12.43 -9.37
CA ASP A 98 9.97 -11.42 -10.45
C ASP A 98 9.10 -10.20 -10.15
N ARG A 99 8.02 -10.37 -9.39
CA ARG A 99 7.07 -9.32 -8.99
C ARG A 99 6.50 -9.55 -7.59
N ILE A 100 5.99 -8.51 -6.98
CA ILE A 100 5.26 -8.57 -5.72
C ILE A 100 4.22 -7.45 -5.64
N LEU A 101 3.08 -7.73 -5.01
CA LEU A 101 2.09 -6.70 -4.70
C LEU A 101 2.32 -6.18 -3.28
N TYR A 102 2.71 -4.93 -3.18
CA TYR A 102 2.80 -4.21 -1.91
C TYR A 102 1.43 -3.67 -1.51
N LEU A 103 1.03 -3.92 -0.26
CA LEU A 103 -0.20 -3.42 0.34
C LEU A 103 0.10 -2.79 1.71
N ASP A 104 -0.37 -1.56 1.94
CA ASP A 104 -0.38 -0.97 3.27
C ASP A 104 -1.34 -1.75 4.20
N PRO A 105 -1.08 -1.82 5.51
CA PRO A 105 -1.93 -2.58 6.43
C PRO A 105 -3.32 -1.95 6.64
N ASP A 106 -3.50 -0.68 6.31
CA ASP A 106 -4.71 0.12 6.55
C ASP A 106 -5.67 0.18 5.36
N LEU A 107 -5.92 -0.99 4.76
CA LEU A 107 -6.87 -1.12 3.66
C LEU A 107 -7.78 -2.35 3.83
N VAL A 108 -8.82 -2.45 3.00
CA VAL A 108 -9.62 -3.66 2.84
C VAL A 108 -9.75 -4.01 1.35
N VAL A 109 -9.76 -5.30 1.06
CA VAL A 109 -9.87 -5.84 -0.30
C VAL A 109 -11.26 -6.40 -0.50
N LEU A 110 -12.01 -5.86 -1.48
CA LEU A 110 -13.38 -6.26 -1.77
C LEU A 110 -13.46 -7.29 -2.89
N HIS A 111 -12.57 -7.20 -3.88
CA HIS A 111 -12.56 -8.06 -5.06
C HIS A 111 -11.18 -8.61 -5.37
N SER A 112 -11.15 -9.65 -6.23
CA SER A 112 -9.91 -10.28 -6.68
C SER A 112 -8.94 -9.26 -7.29
N LEU A 113 -7.67 -9.39 -6.93
CA LEU A 113 -6.57 -8.54 -7.41
C LEU A 113 -5.81 -9.17 -8.59
N ARG A 114 -6.38 -10.20 -9.27
CA ARG A 114 -5.70 -10.93 -10.36
C ARG A 114 -5.30 -10.02 -11.51
N GLU A 115 -6.17 -9.12 -11.91
CA GLU A 115 -5.88 -8.19 -13.01
C GLU A 115 -4.73 -7.26 -12.63
N LEU A 116 -4.77 -6.69 -11.44
CA LEU A 116 -3.68 -5.87 -10.93
C LEU A 116 -2.38 -6.67 -10.82
N TYR A 117 -2.44 -7.89 -10.27
CA TYR A 117 -1.26 -8.73 -10.08
C TYR A 117 -0.59 -9.12 -11.40
N ASN A 118 -1.39 -9.32 -12.46
CA ASN A 118 -0.90 -9.66 -13.80
C ASN A 118 -0.64 -8.45 -14.70
N ILE A 119 -0.67 -7.23 -14.16
CA ILE A 119 -0.45 -6.03 -14.96
C ILE A 119 0.85 -6.11 -15.76
N ASP A 120 0.80 -5.66 -17.01
CA ASP A 120 2.00 -5.47 -17.82
C ASP A 120 2.71 -4.19 -17.35
N PHE A 121 3.93 -4.33 -16.86
CA PHE A 121 4.74 -3.19 -16.42
C PHE A 121 5.21 -2.30 -17.57
N GLN A 122 5.12 -2.73 -18.83
CA GLN A 122 5.57 -1.94 -19.97
C GLN A 122 6.99 -1.37 -19.78
N ASN A 123 7.87 -2.18 -19.21
CA ASN A 123 9.23 -1.80 -18.83
C ASN A 123 9.33 -0.73 -17.72
N ASN A 124 8.29 -0.60 -16.89
CA ASN A 124 8.31 0.25 -15.71
C ASN A 124 8.64 -0.54 -14.44
N LEU A 125 9.04 0.20 -13.39
CA LEU A 125 9.44 -0.35 -12.09
C LEU A 125 8.23 -0.66 -11.21
N PHE A 126 7.16 0.14 -11.35
CA PHE A 126 5.98 0.08 -10.51
C PHE A 126 4.69 0.17 -11.33
N ALA A 127 3.58 -0.25 -10.71
CA ALA A 127 2.24 0.19 -11.09
C ALA A 127 1.50 0.65 -9.82
N ALA A 128 0.98 1.88 -9.83
CA ALA A 128 0.36 2.51 -8.67
C ALA A 128 -0.68 3.57 -9.08
N ALA A 129 -1.59 3.91 -8.15
CA ALA A 129 -2.63 4.92 -8.37
C ALA A 129 -2.15 6.33 -8.02
N SER A 130 -2.69 7.33 -8.70
CA SER A 130 -2.55 8.75 -8.36
C SER A 130 -3.91 9.32 -7.92
N HIS A 131 -3.95 10.00 -6.77
CA HIS A 131 -5.12 10.69 -6.24
C HIS A 131 -5.13 12.20 -6.52
N ILE A 132 -4.07 12.72 -7.18
CA ILE A 132 -3.93 14.15 -7.39
C ILE A 132 -4.48 14.55 -8.75
N GLU A 133 -5.68 15.11 -8.75
CA GLU A 133 -6.32 15.69 -9.94
C GLU A 133 -6.16 17.23 -9.99
N SER A 134 -5.96 17.88 -8.84
CA SER A 134 -5.84 19.34 -8.75
C SER A 134 -4.53 19.83 -9.34
N ARG A 135 -4.61 20.77 -10.29
CA ARG A 135 -3.46 21.41 -10.93
C ARG A 135 -2.53 22.08 -9.89
N THR A 136 -3.10 22.74 -8.88
CA THR A 136 -2.34 23.39 -7.81
C THR A 136 -1.51 22.41 -6.99
N PHE A 137 -2.09 21.23 -6.65
CA PHE A 137 -1.34 20.21 -5.92
C PHE A 137 -0.29 19.52 -6.79
N LYS A 138 -0.56 19.32 -8.09
CA LYS A 138 0.45 18.84 -9.04
C LYS A 138 1.64 19.78 -9.08
N GLU A 139 1.38 21.07 -9.26
CA GLU A 139 2.42 22.11 -9.33
C GLU A 139 3.21 22.21 -8.02
N PHE A 140 2.54 22.17 -6.87
CA PHE A 140 3.19 22.15 -5.56
C PHE A 140 4.17 20.99 -5.40
N ASN A 141 3.74 19.76 -5.71
CA ASN A 141 4.61 18.57 -5.60
C ASN A 141 5.73 18.60 -6.66
N ARG A 142 5.44 19.10 -7.85
CA ARG A 142 6.43 19.29 -8.91
C ARG A 142 7.58 20.17 -8.45
N LEU A 143 7.27 21.34 -7.90
CA LEU A 143 8.27 22.30 -7.40
C LEU A 143 9.04 21.74 -6.19
N ARG A 144 8.34 21.08 -5.27
CA ARG A 144 8.91 20.55 -4.03
C ARG A 144 9.87 19.38 -4.27
N LEU A 145 9.53 18.49 -5.22
CA LEU A 145 10.26 17.26 -5.47
C LEU A 145 11.08 17.29 -6.78
N GLY A 146 10.98 18.35 -7.57
CA GLY A 146 11.68 18.44 -8.85
C GLY A 146 11.09 17.55 -9.95
N LEU A 147 9.76 17.25 -9.90
CA LEU A 147 9.09 16.40 -10.86
C LEU A 147 8.91 17.09 -12.20
N SER A 148 8.81 16.33 -13.31
CA SER A 148 8.44 16.86 -14.62
C SER A 148 6.98 17.29 -14.67
N GLU A 149 6.56 18.02 -15.71
CA GLU A 149 5.16 18.44 -15.88
C GLU A 149 4.21 17.26 -16.11
N GLU A 150 4.72 16.20 -16.71
CA GLU A 150 3.96 15.01 -17.07
C GLU A 150 3.89 13.99 -15.92
N THR A 151 4.73 14.16 -14.89
CA THR A 151 4.82 13.21 -13.78
C THR A 151 3.57 13.23 -12.92
N HIS A 152 3.03 12.05 -12.65
CA HIS A 152 1.92 11.85 -11.72
C HIS A 152 2.44 11.49 -10.33
N TYR A 153 2.01 12.25 -9.31
CA TYR A 153 2.32 11.91 -7.93
C TYR A 153 1.48 10.71 -7.47
N ILE A 154 2.13 9.56 -7.32
CA ILE A 154 1.47 8.29 -6.95
C ILE A 154 1.30 8.15 -5.44
N ASN A 155 0.31 7.35 -5.04
CA ASN A 155 0.15 6.87 -3.68
C ASN A 155 0.83 5.50 -3.52
N SER A 156 1.65 5.35 -2.49
CA SER A 156 2.51 4.17 -2.26
C SER A 156 1.84 3.01 -1.52
N GLY A 157 0.56 3.14 -1.13
CA GLY A 157 -0.10 2.14 -0.29
C GLY A 157 -0.61 0.90 -1.03
N VAL A 158 -0.75 0.99 -2.36
CA VAL A 158 -1.06 -0.15 -3.25
C VAL A 158 -0.14 -0.05 -4.45
N MET A 159 0.83 -0.97 -4.56
CA MET A 159 1.81 -0.95 -5.65
C MET A 159 2.16 -2.36 -6.12
N MET A 160 2.04 -2.60 -7.42
CA MET A 160 2.80 -3.69 -8.03
C MET A 160 4.25 -3.25 -8.22
N MET A 161 5.18 -4.13 -7.85
CA MET A 161 6.62 -3.91 -7.97
C MET A 161 7.23 -4.92 -8.94
N ASN A 162 7.97 -4.44 -9.94
CA ASN A 162 8.78 -5.25 -10.83
C ASN A 162 10.14 -5.52 -10.17
N LEU A 163 10.23 -6.58 -9.38
CA LEU A 163 11.43 -6.89 -8.60
C LEU A 163 12.63 -7.19 -9.49
N SER A 164 12.40 -7.85 -10.63
CA SER A 164 13.48 -8.15 -11.58
C SER A 164 14.16 -6.88 -12.10
N LEU A 165 13.35 -5.88 -12.46
CA LEU A 165 13.87 -4.62 -12.98
C LEU A 165 14.43 -3.74 -11.86
N LEU A 166 13.78 -3.72 -10.68
CA LEU A 166 14.27 -3.00 -9.50
C LEU A 166 15.67 -3.48 -9.08
N ARG A 167 15.96 -4.79 -9.12
CA ARG A 167 17.30 -5.31 -8.81
C ARG A 167 18.38 -4.85 -9.78
N GLN A 168 18.02 -4.55 -11.01
CA GLN A 168 18.95 -4.08 -12.04
C GLN A 168 19.20 -2.57 -11.99
N GLU A 169 18.14 -1.79 -11.70
CA GLU A 169 18.17 -0.34 -11.89
C GLU A 169 18.18 0.45 -10.56
N GLN A 170 17.65 -0.11 -9.46
CA GLN A 170 17.55 0.63 -8.21
C GLN A 170 18.92 0.73 -7.52
N ASN A 171 19.35 1.97 -7.27
CA ASN A 171 20.54 2.25 -6.49
C ASN A 171 20.18 2.75 -5.10
N ARG A 172 20.61 2.01 -4.07
CA ARG A 172 20.41 2.36 -2.65
C ARG A 172 20.97 3.76 -2.31
N GLN A 173 22.14 4.10 -2.88
CA GLN A 173 22.79 5.38 -2.60
C GLN A 173 21.99 6.56 -3.13
N ASP A 174 21.29 6.43 -4.25
CA ASP A 174 20.43 7.49 -4.79
C ASP A 174 19.26 7.79 -3.86
N ILE A 175 18.65 6.74 -3.28
CA ILE A 175 17.57 6.87 -2.28
C ILE A 175 18.10 7.63 -1.05
N PHE A 176 19.24 7.22 -0.49
CA PHE A 176 19.82 7.87 0.69
C PHE A 176 20.23 9.32 0.41
N SER A 177 20.87 9.57 -0.71
CA SER A 177 21.27 10.91 -1.14
C SER A 177 20.07 11.82 -1.32
N PHE A 178 18.98 11.30 -1.88
CA PHE A 178 17.74 12.07 -2.03
C PHE A 178 17.12 12.41 -0.67
N ILE A 179 16.99 11.42 0.24
CA ILE A 179 16.45 11.63 1.59
C ILE A 179 17.31 12.67 2.34
N GLU A 180 18.64 12.56 2.27
CA GLU A 180 19.54 13.49 2.94
C GLU A 180 19.41 14.92 2.43
N LYS A 181 19.40 15.10 1.11
CA LYS A 181 19.25 16.40 0.46
C LYS A 181 17.91 17.08 0.76
N HIS A 182 16.85 16.31 0.98
CA HIS A 182 15.47 16.80 1.10
C HIS A 182 14.87 16.59 2.49
N LYS A 183 15.66 16.47 3.56
CA LYS A 183 15.17 16.21 4.94
C LYS A 183 14.01 17.09 5.40
N ASN A 184 14.00 18.36 5.05
CA ASN A 184 13.00 19.34 5.52
C ASN A 184 11.74 19.42 4.63
N PRO A 185 11.78 19.28 3.31
CA PRO A 185 10.60 19.37 2.46
C PRO A 185 9.80 18.07 2.32
N LEU A 186 10.27 16.93 2.86
CA LEU A 186 9.51 15.67 2.79
C LEU A 186 8.30 15.72 3.72
N LEU A 187 7.10 15.54 3.14
CA LEU A 187 5.82 15.47 3.84
C LEU A 187 5.40 14.02 4.14
N LEU A 188 5.63 13.14 3.18
CA LEU A 188 5.41 11.69 3.23
C LEU A 188 6.71 11.03 2.74
N PRO A 189 7.69 10.80 3.63
CA PRO A 189 9.08 10.58 3.22
C PRO A 189 9.30 9.42 2.24
N ASP A 190 8.69 8.26 2.49
CA ASP A 190 8.79 7.09 1.60
C ASP A 190 8.09 7.33 0.25
N GLN A 191 6.85 7.86 0.30
CA GLN A 191 6.09 8.19 -0.90
C GLN A 191 6.74 9.32 -1.71
N ASP A 192 7.27 10.34 -1.05
CA ASP A 192 7.99 11.44 -1.70
C ASP A 192 9.25 10.95 -2.41
N VAL A 193 10.01 10.03 -1.79
CA VAL A 193 11.18 9.40 -2.40
C VAL A 193 10.80 8.59 -3.65
N LEU A 194 9.76 7.74 -3.53
CA LEU A 194 9.25 6.96 -4.67
C LEU A 194 8.85 7.87 -5.83
N ASN A 195 8.12 8.94 -5.51
CA ASN A 195 7.68 9.88 -6.54
C ASN A 195 8.83 10.63 -7.20
N ALA A 196 9.78 11.13 -6.41
CA ALA A 196 10.89 11.89 -6.95
C ALA A 196 11.84 11.06 -7.83
N LEU A 197 12.04 9.78 -7.48
CA LEU A 197 13.01 8.94 -8.17
C LEU A 197 12.38 8.06 -9.27
N TYR A 198 11.09 7.69 -9.12
CA TYR A 198 10.51 6.61 -9.94
C TYR A 198 9.10 6.88 -10.47
N ALA A 199 8.49 8.06 -10.24
CA ALA A 199 7.13 8.30 -10.71
C ALA A 199 7.02 8.23 -12.25
N ASP A 200 8.05 8.67 -12.98
CA ASP A 200 8.13 8.56 -14.44
C ASP A 200 8.34 7.10 -14.94
N ARG A 201 8.61 6.17 -14.02
CA ARG A 201 8.79 4.74 -14.26
C ARG A 201 7.66 3.94 -13.61
N THR A 202 6.43 4.50 -13.62
CA THR A 202 5.25 3.91 -12.99
C THR A 202 4.08 3.86 -13.96
N VAL A 203 3.49 2.67 -14.13
CA VAL A 203 2.20 2.48 -14.82
C VAL A 203 1.10 2.98 -13.90
N LEU A 204 0.22 3.83 -14.42
CA LEU A 204 -0.93 4.30 -13.63
C LEU A 204 -2.05 3.26 -13.63
N ILE A 205 -2.57 2.97 -12.43
CA ILE A 205 -3.77 2.16 -12.22
C ILE A 205 -4.92 3.05 -11.77
N ASP A 206 -6.16 2.59 -11.99
CA ASP A 206 -7.36 3.35 -11.63
C ASP A 206 -7.51 3.46 -10.10
N PRO A 207 -7.45 4.67 -9.52
CA PRO A 207 -7.62 4.89 -8.09
C PRO A 207 -9.02 4.53 -7.56
N MET A 208 -10.06 4.59 -8.39
CA MET A 208 -11.42 4.21 -8.01
C MET A 208 -11.55 2.71 -7.79
N ILE A 209 -10.74 1.92 -8.52
CA ILE A 209 -10.77 0.45 -8.45
C ILE A 209 -9.77 -0.05 -7.42
N TYR A 210 -8.52 0.40 -7.49
CA TYR A 210 -7.42 -0.24 -6.76
C TYR A 210 -6.85 0.55 -5.58
N ASN A 211 -7.36 1.77 -5.30
CA ASN A 211 -6.83 2.56 -4.18
C ASN A 211 -7.82 3.66 -3.76
N LEU A 212 -9.10 3.31 -3.56
CA LEU A 212 -10.14 4.28 -3.23
C LEU A 212 -10.04 4.71 -1.75
N GLY A 213 -10.00 6.02 -1.50
CA GLY A 213 -10.10 6.59 -0.16
C GLY A 213 -11.19 7.63 -0.03
N ASP A 214 -11.68 7.87 1.20
CA ASP A 214 -12.78 8.82 1.47
C ASP A 214 -12.58 10.20 0.86
N LYS A 215 -11.36 10.74 1.01
CA LYS A 215 -11.06 12.09 0.47
C LYS A 215 -11.15 12.12 -1.06
N TYR A 216 -10.68 11.07 -1.72
CA TYR A 216 -10.72 11.00 -3.18
C TYR A 216 -12.17 10.84 -3.67
N LEU A 217 -12.95 9.95 -3.04
CA LEU A 217 -14.38 9.77 -3.31
C LEU A 217 -15.15 11.08 -3.15
N HIS A 218 -14.96 11.76 -2.02
CA HIS A 218 -15.61 13.04 -1.73
C HIS A 218 -15.29 14.10 -2.81
N LEU A 219 -14.01 14.27 -3.16
CA LEU A 219 -13.60 15.23 -4.20
C LEU A 219 -14.12 14.85 -5.57
N ARG A 220 -14.27 13.58 -5.88
CA ARG A 220 -14.86 13.08 -7.12
C ARG A 220 -16.35 13.43 -7.18
N ASN A 221 -17.11 13.10 -6.14
CA ASN A 221 -18.54 13.38 -6.06
C ASN A 221 -18.87 14.88 -6.06
N LEU A 222 -18.00 15.73 -5.46
CA LEU A 222 -18.19 17.18 -5.55
C LEU A 222 -18.15 17.75 -6.99
N ARG A 223 -17.60 17.01 -7.94
CA ARG A 223 -17.49 17.42 -9.36
C ARG A 223 -18.57 16.81 -10.26
N LEU A 224 -19.31 15.85 -9.74
CA LEU A 224 -20.36 15.15 -10.46
C LEU A 224 -21.74 15.73 -10.11
N PRO A 225 -22.71 15.71 -11.04
CA PRO A 225 -24.11 15.91 -10.71
C PRO A 225 -24.56 14.87 -9.67
N LYS A 226 -25.56 15.21 -8.84
CA LYS A 226 -26.02 14.32 -7.76
C LYS A 226 -26.47 12.93 -8.25
N GLU A 227 -27.09 12.87 -9.38
CA GLU A 227 -27.57 11.65 -10.05
C GLU A 227 -26.43 10.72 -10.54
N GLU A 228 -25.22 11.26 -10.66
CA GLU A 228 -24.02 10.53 -11.06
C GLU A 228 -23.07 10.27 -9.88
N HIS A 229 -23.48 10.63 -8.65
CA HIS A 229 -22.64 10.39 -7.48
C HIS A 229 -22.37 8.90 -7.32
N ILE A 230 -21.11 8.59 -7.01
CA ILE A 230 -20.64 7.26 -6.70
C ILE A 230 -21.07 6.96 -5.27
N ASP A 231 -21.92 5.97 -5.11
CA ASP A 231 -22.48 5.52 -3.85
C ASP A 231 -21.79 4.22 -3.34
N LEU A 232 -22.21 3.76 -2.16
CA LEU A 232 -21.64 2.55 -1.55
C LEU A 232 -21.97 1.28 -2.34
N ASP A 233 -23.08 1.23 -3.07
CA ASP A 233 -23.46 0.07 -3.89
C ASP A 233 -22.58 -0.02 -5.14
N TRP A 234 -22.29 1.12 -5.76
CA TRP A 234 -21.31 1.18 -6.84
C TRP A 234 -19.93 0.73 -6.36
N ILE A 235 -19.48 1.24 -5.20
CA ILE A 235 -18.19 0.89 -4.61
C ILE A 235 -18.12 -0.60 -4.31
N ARG A 236 -19.17 -1.16 -3.71
CA ARG A 236 -19.25 -2.59 -3.38
C ARG A 236 -19.12 -3.49 -4.61
N THR A 237 -19.53 -3.02 -5.78
CA THR A 237 -19.53 -3.82 -7.01
C THR A 237 -18.31 -3.60 -7.91
N HIS A 238 -17.65 -2.44 -7.81
CA HIS A 238 -16.59 -2.06 -8.75
C HIS A 238 -15.22 -1.85 -8.10
N THR A 239 -15.16 -1.43 -6.83
CA THR A 239 -13.89 -1.13 -6.16
C THR A 239 -13.26 -2.40 -5.61
N ALA A 240 -12.02 -2.68 -5.99
CA ALA A 240 -11.27 -3.83 -5.47
C ALA A 240 -10.55 -3.52 -4.16
N VAL A 241 -10.04 -2.29 -3.97
CA VAL A 241 -9.29 -1.90 -2.77
C VAL A 241 -9.76 -0.56 -2.24
N ILE A 242 -10.19 -0.54 -0.98
CA ILE A 242 -10.40 0.68 -0.19
C ILE A 242 -9.19 0.90 0.70
N HIS A 243 -8.62 2.10 0.67
CA HIS A 243 -7.43 2.47 1.41
C HIS A 243 -7.71 3.66 2.34
N TYR A 244 -7.59 3.43 3.64
CA TYR A 244 -7.84 4.45 4.68
C TYR A 244 -6.59 5.27 4.98
N TYR A 245 -5.94 5.83 3.94
CA TYR A 245 -4.73 6.62 4.10
C TYR A 245 -4.94 7.90 4.92
N GLY A 246 -3.87 8.40 5.55
CA GLY A 246 -3.91 9.61 6.36
C GLY A 246 -4.32 9.34 7.81
N LYS A 247 -4.80 10.38 8.52
CA LYS A 247 -5.06 10.35 9.97
C LYS A 247 -6.46 9.84 10.35
N ASN A 248 -7.41 9.90 9.40
CA ASN A 248 -8.80 9.49 9.60
C ASN A 248 -8.91 7.97 9.39
N LYS A 249 -9.07 7.20 10.47
CA LYS A 249 -8.99 5.74 10.45
C LYS A 249 -10.30 5.12 10.96
N PRO A 250 -10.88 4.11 10.26
CA PRO A 250 -12.19 3.54 10.60
C PRO A 250 -12.23 2.77 11.93
N TRP A 251 -11.08 2.42 12.48
CA TRP A 251 -10.99 1.79 13.81
C TRP A 251 -10.86 2.78 14.97
N LYS A 252 -11.03 4.08 14.69
CA LYS A 252 -11.02 5.14 15.72
C LYS A 252 -12.41 5.73 15.90
N ASP A 253 -12.78 6.04 17.14
CA ASP A 253 -14.10 6.58 17.49
C ASP A 253 -14.47 7.89 16.79
N ASN A 254 -13.46 8.67 16.38
CA ASN A 254 -13.65 9.96 15.71
C ASN A 254 -13.58 9.87 14.19
N TYR A 255 -13.68 8.70 13.61
CA TYR A 255 -13.71 8.51 12.17
C TYR A 255 -14.85 9.29 11.51
N ARG A 256 -14.55 9.92 10.39
CA ARG A 256 -15.51 10.67 9.57
C ARG A 256 -15.28 10.30 8.10
N GLY A 257 -16.06 9.38 7.60
CA GLY A 257 -16.00 8.91 6.22
C GLY A 257 -17.11 7.92 5.93
N GLU A 258 -17.43 7.74 4.67
CA GLU A 258 -18.49 6.82 4.23
C GLU A 258 -17.95 5.39 4.07
N LEU A 259 -16.65 5.24 3.80
CA LEU A 259 -16.04 3.95 3.49
C LEU A 259 -15.78 3.07 4.73
N GLY A 260 -15.95 3.60 5.94
CA GLY A 260 -15.76 2.86 7.19
C GLY A 260 -16.64 1.63 7.34
N VAL A 261 -17.80 1.62 6.70
CA VAL A 261 -18.74 0.48 6.71
C VAL A 261 -18.09 -0.81 6.20
N PHE A 262 -17.18 -0.73 5.24
CA PHE A 262 -16.49 -1.88 4.69
C PHE A 262 -15.45 -2.46 5.68
N TYR A 263 -14.72 -1.59 6.38
CA TYR A 263 -13.80 -2.03 7.44
C TYR A 263 -14.54 -2.70 8.59
N GLU A 264 -15.64 -2.09 9.04
CA GLU A 264 -16.48 -2.64 10.10
C GLU A 264 -17.06 -4.01 9.72
N GLU A 265 -17.50 -4.18 8.49
CA GLU A 265 -18.03 -5.44 7.98
C GLU A 265 -17.00 -6.57 8.10
N PHE A 266 -15.77 -6.36 7.62
CA PHE A 266 -14.70 -7.37 7.72
C PHE A 266 -14.24 -7.58 9.16
N SER A 267 -14.14 -6.52 9.95
CA SER A 267 -13.76 -6.62 11.36
C SER A 267 -14.77 -7.46 12.16
N LYS A 268 -16.07 -7.24 11.96
CA LYS A 268 -17.15 -8.03 12.61
C LYS A 268 -17.14 -9.49 12.15
N ARG A 269 -16.96 -9.75 10.84
CA ARG A 269 -16.87 -11.12 10.30
C ARG A 269 -15.67 -11.86 10.90
N LEU A 270 -14.51 -11.20 10.99
CA LEU A 270 -13.31 -11.76 11.60
C LEU A 270 -13.53 -12.13 13.06
N GLN A 271 -14.13 -11.25 13.87
CA GLN A 271 -14.46 -11.52 15.27
C GLN A 271 -15.35 -12.76 15.43
N ASN A 272 -16.35 -12.90 14.58
CA ASN A 272 -17.26 -14.07 14.61
C ASN A 272 -16.52 -15.37 14.28
N THR A 273 -15.47 -15.35 13.44
CA THR A 273 -14.67 -16.56 13.13
C THR A 273 -13.72 -16.97 14.26
N GLN A 274 -13.38 -16.05 15.17
CA GLN A 274 -12.52 -16.31 16.33
C GLN A 274 -13.28 -16.84 17.57
N THR A 275 -14.60 -16.79 17.56
CA THR A 275 -15.44 -17.18 18.68
C THR A 275 -15.87 -18.65 18.63
N PHE A 276 -15.50 -19.39 17.60
CA PHE A 276 -15.73 -20.84 17.41
C PHE A 276 -14.41 -21.58 17.43
#